data_b0aeca5c6d08f4ad35ec95071240b0ad
#
_entry.id   b0aeca5c6d08f4ad35ec95071240b0ad
#
_cell.length_a   1.000
_cell.length_b   1.000
_cell.length_c   1.000
_cell.angle_alpha   90.00
_cell.angle_beta   90.00
_cell.angle_gamma   90.00
#
_symmetry.space_group_name_H-M   'P 1'
#
loop_
_entity.id
_entity.type
_entity.pdbx_description
1 polymer ?
#
loop_
_entity_poly.entity_id
_entity_poly.type
_entity_poly.pdbx_seq_one_letter_code
_entity_poly.pdbx_strand_id
1 'polypeptide(L)'
;IVRQRKHNEDHVLLRPELDLFVVADGMGGHNAGDIASRLATASLRNFYEALSAGAVPEKQFLDGYDELAQEGQHLAAAIRKANRDVFEISSTYRQHHGMGSTVVACYLARGAGVMHVGHVGDSRCYRYRNGELSQLTHDHSLINDALALKPDLTQEELARLPKNIITRALGMREDVKVDAVGP
;
A
#
# COMPACT_ATOMS: atom_id res chain seq x y z
N ILE A 1 -22.82 -1.86 -18.21
CA ILE A 1 -23.50 -1.03 -17.19
C ILE A 1 -22.44 -0.69 -16.18
N VAL A 2 -21.95 0.57 -16.23
CA VAL A 2 -21.03 1.10 -15.23
C VAL A 2 -21.84 1.18 -13.92
N ARG A 3 -21.49 0.34 -12.93
CA ARG A 3 -22.00 0.51 -11.58
C ARG A 3 -21.41 1.80 -11.02
N GLN A 4 -22.16 2.86 -10.99
CA GLN A 4 -21.79 4.07 -10.26
C GLN A 4 -21.74 3.72 -8.77
N ARG A 5 -20.53 3.66 -8.18
CA ARG A 5 -20.39 3.63 -6.73
C ARG A 5 -20.98 4.94 -6.19
N LYS A 6 -21.77 4.87 -5.12
CA LYS A 6 -22.39 6.07 -4.53
C LYS A 6 -21.36 6.96 -3.82
N HIS A 7 -20.22 6.42 -3.44
CA HIS A 7 -19.14 7.11 -2.72
C HIS A 7 -17.79 6.68 -3.30
N ASN A 8 -16.86 7.60 -3.34
CA ASN A 8 -15.45 7.34 -3.63
C ASN A 8 -14.78 6.90 -2.33
N GLU A 9 -14.13 5.74 -2.34
CA GLU A 9 -13.37 5.20 -1.21
C GLU A 9 -11.85 5.37 -1.40
N ASP A 10 -11.43 5.94 -2.55
CA ASP A 10 -10.03 6.25 -2.81
C ASP A 10 -9.61 7.52 -2.06
N HIS A 11 -8.37 7.55 -1.61
CA HIS A 11 -7.75 8.75 -1.05
C HIS A 11 -6.35 8.95 -1.60
N VAL A 12 -6.00 10.21 -1.86
CA VAL A 12 -4.69 10.61 -2.38
C VAL A 12 -4.03 11.58 -1.42
N LEU A 13 -2.74 11.38 -1.17
CA LEU A 13 -1.89 12.27 -0.41
C LEU A 13 -0.76 12.78 -1.29
N LEU A 14 -0.68 14.09 -1.46
CA LEU A 14 0.40 14.78 -2.18
C LEU A 14 1.09 15.74 -1.20
N ARG A 15 2.30 15.40 -0.79
CA ARG A 15 3.11 16.19 0.15
C ARG A 15 4.52 16.41 -0.44
N PRO A 16 4.64 17.31 -1.43
CA PRO A 16 5.91 17.57 -2.11
C PRO A 16 7.01 18.06 -1.17
N GLU A 17 6.65 18.74 -0.08
CA GLU A 17 7.56 19.21 0.97
C GLU A 17 8.13 18.07 1.83
N LEU A 18 7.48 16.92 1.86
CA LEU A 18 7.95 15.69 2.48
C LEU A 18 8.47 14.68 1.46
N ASP A 19 8.50 15.04 0.17
CA ASP A 19 8.84 14.14 -0.93
C ASP A 19 7.97 12.87 -1.00
N LEU A 20 6.75 12.94 -0.45
CA LEU A 20 5.84 11.81 -0.27
C LEU A 20 4.58 11.93 -1.12
N PHE A 21 4.26 10.86 -1.86
CA PHE A 21 3.08 10.74 -2.74
C PHE A 21 2.43 9.39 -2.48
N VAL A 22 1.14 9.37 -2.16
CA VAL A 22 0.42 8.15 -1.78
C VAL A 22 -0.93 8.08 -2.46
N VAL A 23 -1.31 6.90 -2.90
CA VAL A 23 -2.67 6.55 -3.32
C VAL A 23 -3.13 5.36 -2.50
N ALA A 24 -4.36 5.39 -2.03
CA ALA A 24 -4.98 4.33 -1.25
C ALA A 24 -6.40 4.09 -1.76
N ASP A 25 -6.75 2.85 -2.12
CA ASP A 25 -8.11 2.42 -2.51
C ASP A 25 -8.72 1.68 -1.31
N GLY A 26 -9.73 2.29 -0.73
CA GLY A 26 -10.40 1.75 0.44
C GLY A 26 -11.42 0.68 0.09
N MET A 27 -11.53 -0.32 0.97
CA MET A 27 -12.52 -1.39 0.87
C MET A 27 -13.22 -1.61 2.19
N GLY A 28 -14.53 -1.87 2.11
CA GLY A 28 -15.38 -2.15 3.28
C GLY A 28 -16.83 -1.84 2.99
N GLY A 29 -17.74 -2.29 3.87
CA GLY A 29 -19.15 -1.95 3.78
C GLY A 29 -19.45 -0.57 4.40
N HIS A 30 -20.49 0.14 3.93
CA HIS A 30 -21.06 1.33 4.58
C HIS A 30 -20.04 2.47 4.88
N ASN A 31 -19.28 2.92 3.90
CA ASN A 31 -18.24 3.97 4.01
C ASN A 31 -16.98 3.56 4.82
N ALA A 32 -16.84 2.31 5.21
CA ALA A 32 -15.66 1.89 5.97
C ALA A 32 -14.37 1.95 5.13
N GLY A 33 -14.46 1.75 3.82
CA GLY A 33 -13.34 1.92 2.90
C GLY A 33 -12.80 3.35 2.84
N ASP A 34 -13.69 4.37 2.77
CA ASP A 34 -13.26 5.78 2.81
C ASP A 34 -12.51 6.11 4.11
N ILE A 35 -12.96 5.57 5.24
CA ILE A 35 -12.26 5.74 6.52
C ILE A 35 -10.90 5.06 6.49
N ALA A 36 -10.81 3.83 5.97
CA ALA A 36 -9.56 3.08 5.92
C ALA A 36 -8.49 3.79 5.06
N SER A 37 -8.85 4.23 3.84
CA SER A 37 -7.93 4.92 2.92
C SER A 37 -7.46 6.27 3.47
N ARG A 38 -8.37 7.05 4.10
CA ARG A 38 -8.01 8.31 4.78
C ARG A 38 -7.11 8.08 5.97
N LEU A 39 -7.40 7.08 6.80
CA LEU A 39 -6.57 6.76 7.96
C LEU A 39 -5.18 6.29 7.52
N ALA A 40 -5.09 5.43 6.51
CA ALA A 40 -3.82 4.98 5.95
C ALA A 40 -2.95 6.14 5.47
N THR A 41 -3.52 7.04 4.65
CA THR A 41 -2.77 8.19 4.14
C THR A 41 -2.41 9.20 5.23
N ALA A 42 -3.27 9.41 6.23
CA ALA A 42 -2.99 10.26 7.39
C ALA A 42 -1.86 9.70 8.25
N SER A 43 -1.82 8.37 8.46
CA SER A 43 -0.76 7.70 9.21
C SER A 43 0.60 7.88 8.52
N LEU A 44 0.67 7.67 7.18
CA LEU A 44 1.90 7.90 6.42
C LEU A 44 2.36 9.36 6.52
N ARG A 45 1.45 10.32 6.37
CA ARG A 45 1.78 11.74 6.55
C ARG A 45 2.37 12.00 7.93
N ASN A 46 1.69 11.58 8.99
CA ASN A 46 2.12 11.83 10.37
C ASN A 46 3.49 11.18 10.65
N PHE A 47 3.74 9.98 10.09
CA PHE A 47 5.03 9.31 10.20
C PHE A 47 6.16 10.17 9.58
N TYR A 48 5.97 10.68 8.37
CA TYR A 48 6.99 11.49 7.69
C TYR A 48 7.13 12.90 8.28
N GLU A 49 6.06 13.50 8.81
CA GLU A 49 6.13 14.75 9.59
C GLU A 49 6.98 14.55 10.86
N ALA A 50 6.74 13.46 11.60
CA ALA A 50 7.52 13.11 12.78
C ALA A 50 9.00 12.83 12.42
N LEU A 51 9.25 12.08 11.36
CA LEU A 51 10.60 11.79 10.86
C LEU A 51 11.35 13.07 10.50
N SER A 52 10.69 14.01 9.81
CA SER A 52 11.26 15.33 9.46
C SER A 52 11.56 16.18 10.70
N ALA A 53 10.84 15.97 11.79
CA ALA A 53 11.10 16.61 13.10
C ALA A 53 12.17 15.89 13.93
N GLY A 54 12.82 14.85 13.38
CA GLY A 54 13.91 14.11 14.03
C GLY A 54 13.45 12.92 14.87
N ALA A 55 12.18 12.48 14.76
CA ALA A 55 11.75 11.25 15.41
C ALA A 55 12.44 10.03 14.78
N VAL A 56 12.69 9.03 15.62
CA VAL A 56 13.22 7.73 15.18
C VAL A 56 12.07 6.74 15.09
N PRO A 57 11.91 6.02 13.97
CA PRO A 57 10.89 5.00 13.84
C PRO A 57 11.04 3.89 14.87
N GLU A 58 9.92 3.35 15.34
CA GLU A 58 9.94 2.21 16.25
C GLU A 58 10.54 0.97 15.54
N LYS A 59 11.45 0.29 16.25
CA LYS A 59 12.19 -0.87 15.72
C LYS A 59 11.26 -1.93 15.11
N GLN A 60 10.14 -2.22 15.76
CA GLN A 60 9.18 -3.24 15.29
C GLN A 60 8.67 -3.01 13.86
N PHE A 61 8.61 -1.75 13.40
CA PHE A 61 8.19 -1.42 12.04
C PHE A 61 9.35 -1.51 11.03
N LEU A 62 10.60 -1.43 11.47
CA LEU A 62 11.80 -1.54 10.63
C LEU A 62 12.24 -2.99 10.40
N ASP A 63 11.95 -3.89 11.34
CA ASP A 63 12.43 -5.27 11.31
C ASP A 63 12.04 -6.00 9.99
N GLY A 64 13.00 -6.69 9.38
CA GLY A 64 12.83 -7.49 8.17
C GLY A 64 13.01 -6.72 6.85
N TYR A 65 13.56 -5.49 6.91
CA TYR A 65 13.86 -4.66 5.74
C TYR A 65 15.32 -4.18 5.72
N ASP A 66 16.21 -4.89 6.41
CA ASP A 66 17.62 -4.53 6.61
C ASP A 66 18.41 -4.45 5.29
N GLU A 67 17.96 -5.16 4.24
CA GLU A 67 18.55 -5.10 2.91
C GLU A 67 18.22 -3.83 2.12
N LEU A 68 17.21 -3.05 2.55
CA LEU A 68 16.85 -1.81 1.89
C LEU A 68 17.73 -0.65 2.36
N ALA A 69 17.92 0.36 1.50
CA ALA A 69 18.43 1.65 1.93
C ALA A 69 17.52 2.26 3.01
N GLN A 70 18.06 3.13 3.85
CA GLN A 70 17.37 3.71 5.00
C GLN A 70 16.02 4.33 4.61
N GLU A 71 15.94 5.01 3.48
CA GLU A 71 14.71 5.62 2.99
C GLU A 71 13.66 4.57 2.60
N GLY A 72 14.09 3.45 2.03
CA GLY A 72 13.23 2.30 1.76
C GLY A 72 12.71 1.64 3.04
N GLN A 73 13.58 1.50 4.05
CA GLN A 73 13.20 1.00 5.38
C GLN A 73 12.16 1.92 6.03
N HIS A 74 12.35 3.24 5.97
CA HIS A 74 11.40 4.22 6.50
C HIS A 74 10.05 4.15 5.78
N LEU A 75 10.05 3.95 4.46
CA LEU A 75 8.82 3.82 3.69
C LEU A 75 8.06 2.54 4.07
N ALA A 76 8.75 1.42 4.19
CA ALA A 76 8.15 0.16 4.66
C ALA A 76 7.60 0.31 6.09
N ALA A 77 8.36 0.95 7.00
CA ALA A 77 7.94 1.21 8.37
C ALA A 77 6.69 2.10 8.43
N ALA A 78 6.62 3.15 7.61
CA ALA A 78 5.45 4.04 7.52
C ALA A 78 4.20 3.27 7.09
N ILE A 79 4.31 2.38 6.10
CA ILE A 79 3.20 1.55 5.61
C ILE A 79 2.78 0.52 6.68
N ARG A 80 3.72 -0.11 7.38
CA ARG A 80 3.40 -1.03 8.50
C ARG A 80 2.71 -0.32 9.65
N LYS A 81 3.17 0.90 9.99
CA LYS A 81 2.49 1.75 10.98
C LYS A 81 1.05 2.07 10.55
N ALA A 82 0.86 2.44 9.28
CA ALA A 82 -0.47 2.69 8.73
C ALA A 82 -1.36 1.43 8.79
N ASN A 83 -0.81 0.25 8.51
CA ASN A 83 -1.51 -1.02 8.68
C ASN A 83 -2.00 -1.19 10.12
N ARG A 84 -1.11 -0.97 11.11
CA ARG A 84 -1.45 -1.10 12.53
C ARG A 84 -2.59 -0.15 12.91
N ASP A 85 -2.52 1.11 12.49
CA ASP A 85 -3.55 2.11 12.80
C ASP A 85 -4.92 1.72 12.22
N VAL A 86 -4.96 1.24 10.95
CA VAL A 86 -6.19 0.77 10.32
C VAL A 86 -6.72 -0.49 11.00
N PHE A 87 -5.84 -1.44 11.35
CA PHE A 87 -6.22 -2.68 12.01
C PHE A 87 -6.79 -2.43 13.41
N GLU A 88 -6.18 -1.54 14.19
CA GLU A 88 -6.66 -1.19 15.54
C GLU A 88 -8.09 -0.61 15.49
N ILE A 89 -8.36 0.31 14.56
CA ILE A 89 -9.71 0.86 14.40
C ILE A 89 -10.68 -0.20 13.89
N SER A 90 -10.28 -1.01 12.91
CA SER A 90 -11.10 -2.10 12.36
C SER A 90 -11.48 -3.14 13.41
N SER A 91 -10.56 -3.48 14.31
CA SER A 91 -10.79 -4.49 15.35
C SER A 91 -11.52 -3.96 16.57
N THR A 92 -11.34 -2.66 16.89
CA THR A 92 -11.93 -2.04 18.09
C THR A 92 -13.38 -1.62 17.88
N TYR A 93 -13.71 -1.06 16.71
CA TYR A 93 -15.03 -0.49 16.46
C TYR A 93 -15.85 -1.38 15.52
N ARG A 94 -16.96 -1.95 16.04
CA ARG A 94 -17.82 -2.87 15.30
C ARG A 94 -18.31 -2.32 13.95
N GLN A 95 -18.59 -1.02 13.88
CA GLN A 95 -19.04 -0.35 12.66
C GLN A 95 -17.95 -0.25 11.58
N HIS A 96 -16.68 -0.45 11.93
CA HIS A 96 -15.53 -0.43 11.03
C HIS A 96 -14.93 -1.83 10.83
N HIS A 97 -15.58 -2.86 11.38
CA HIS A 97 -15.07 -4.23 11.30
C HIS A 97 -14.93 -4.68 9.84
N GLY A 98 -13.75 -5.20 9.49
CA GLY A 98 -13.44 -5.65 8.14
C GLY A 98 -13.13 -4.52 7.14
N MET A 99 -12.95 -3.27 7.59
CA MET A 99 -12.41 -2.23 6.73
C MET A 99 -10.95 -2.51 6.41
N GLY A 100 -10.53 -2.10 5.22
CA GLY A 100 -9.15 -2.19 4.78
C GLY A 100 -8.86 -1.21 3.67
N SER A 101 -7.61 -1.14 3.25
CA SER A 101 -7.19 -0.32 2.11
C SER A 101 -6.01 -0.93 1.40
N THR A 102 -5.92 -0.75 0.10
CA THR A 102 -4.64 -0.83 -0.58
C THR A 102 -3.79 0.39 -0.22
N VAL A 103 -2.51 0.35 -0.52
CA VAL A 103 -1.64 1.51 -0.53
C VAL A 103 -0.56 1.33 -1.58
N VAL A 104 -0.27 2.38 -2.31
CA VAL A 104 0.97 2.55 -3.06
C VAL A 104 1.55 3.92 -2.71
N ALA A 105 2.78 3.94 -2.25
CA ALA A 105 3.47 5.13 -1.80
C ALA A 105 4.82 5.28 -2.51
N CYS A 106 5.12 6.50 -2.96
CA CYS A 106 6.41 6.87 -3.53
C CYS A 106 7.08 7.89 -2.61
N TYR A 107 8.35 7.67 -2.31
CA TYR A 107 9.21 8.62 -1.62
C TYR A 107 10.38 9.01 -2.52
N LEU A 108 10.59 10.31 -2.72
CA LEU A 108 11.66 10.85 -3.56
C LEU A 108 12.87 11.25 -2.70
N ALA A 109 13.87 10.40 -2.60
CA ALA A 109 15.16 10.74 -1.96
C ALA A 109 15.94 11.70 -2.86
N ARG A 110 15.55 12.99 -2.89
CA ARG A 110 16.07 13.99 -3.84
C ARG A 110 17.57 14.14 -3.75
N GLY A 111 18.14 14.09 -2.53
CA GLY A 111 19.59 14.19 -2.32
C GLY A 111 20.39 13.09 -3.02
N ALA A 112 19.80 11.90 -3.14
CA ALA A 112 20.38 10.74 -3.83
C ALA A 112 19.91 10.62 -5.29
N GLY A 113 18.89 11.39 -5.71
CA GLY A 113 18.28 11.29 -7.04
C GLY A 113 17.51 9.98 -7.25
N VAL A 114 17.00 9.39 -6.18
CA VAL A 114 16.40 8.05 -6.15
C VAL A 114 14.96 8.11 -5.71
N MET A 115 14.13 7.19 -6.21
CA MET A 115 12.75 6.99 -5.78
C MET A 115 12.60 5.60 -5.15
N HIS A 116 11.98 5.57 -3.99
CA HIS A 116 11.53 4.34 -3.34
C HIS A 116 10.03 4.20 -3.52
N VAL A 117 9.55 2.99 -3.82
CA VAL A 117 8.14 2.65 -3.94
C VAL A 117 7.83 1.54 -2.97
N GLY A 118 6.84 1.75 -2.10
CA GLY A 118 6.32 0.71 -1.22
C GLY A 118 4.83 0.49 -1.47
N HIS A 119 4.38 -0.75 -1.42
CA HIS A 119 2.96 -1.03 -1.66
C HIS A 119 2.42 -2.24 -0.91
N VAL A 120 1.11 -2.24 -0.70
CA VAL A 120 0.28 -3.35 -0.24
C VAL A 120 -1.04 -3.30 -1.00
N GLY A 121 -1.43 -4.40 -1.64
CA GLY A 121 -2.65 -4.50 -2.44
C GLY A 121 -2.37 -4.57 -3.95
N ASP A 122 -3.36 -4.24 -4.74
CA ASP A 122 -3.35 -4.30 -6.20
C ASP A 122 -3.38 -2.92 -6.87
N SER A 123 -3.26 -1.83 -6.10
CA SER A 123 -2.96 -0.51 -6.64
C SER A 123 -1.55 -0.47 -7.22
N ARG A 124 -1.38 0.19 -8.36
CA ARG A 124 -0.16 0.06 -9.17
C ARG A 124 0.60 1.36 -9.28
N CYS A 125 1.94 1.24 -9.33
CA CYS A 125 2.85 2.29 -9.73
C CYS A 125 3.54 1.93 -11.05
N TYR A 126 3.59 2.90 -11.96
CA TYR A 126 4.26 2.75 -13.24
C TYR A 126 5.35 3.80 -13.41
N ARG A 127 6.45 3.41 -14.04
CA ARG A 127 7.49 4.31 -14.50
C ARG A 127 7.45 4.44 -16.01
N TYR A 128 7.35 5.68 -16.50
CA TYR A 128 7.57 5.97 -17.92
C TYR A 128 8.96 6.58 -18.10
N ARG A 129 9.82 5.89 -18.86
CA ARG A 129 11.19 6.33 -19.12
C ARG A 129 11.61 5.92 -20.53
N ASN A 130 12.20 6.84 -21.31
CA ASN A 130 12.73 6.60 -22.65
C ASN A 130 11.71 5.96 -23.63
N GLY A 131 10.44 6.32 -23.52
CA GLY A 131 9.38 5.76 -24.38
C GLY A 131 8.76 4.46 -23.85
N GLU A 132 9.28 3.89 -22.77
CA GLU A 132 8.79 2.64 -22.18
C GLU A 132 8.00 2.88 -20.90
N LEU A 133 6.85 2.20 -20.78
CA LEU A 133 6.06 2.13 -19.58
C LEU A 133 6.33 0.80 -18.86
N SER A 134 6.83 0.86 -17.63
CA SER A 134 7.10 -0.33 -16.81
C SER A 134 6.32 -0.26 -15.50
N GLN A 135 5.66 -1.36 -15.12
CA GLN A 135 5.04 -1.49 -13.81
C GLN A 135 6.12 -1.78 -12.77
N LEU A 136 6.11 -1.02 -11.67
CA LEU A 136 7.07 -1.15 -10.57
C LEU A 136 6.54 -2.02 -9.43
N THR A 137 5.23 -2.14 -9.30
CA THR A 137 4.55 -2.91 -8.24
C THR A 137 4.12 -4.28 -8.76
N HIS A 138 3.98 -5.25 -7.84
CA HIS A 138 3.43 -6.56 -8.15
C HIS A 138 2.11 -6.74 -7.38
N ASP A 139 1.00 -6.90 -8.09
CA ASP A 139 -0.32 -6.95 -7.46
C ASP A 139 -0.44 -8.11 -6.46
N HIS A 140 -0.86 -7.83 -5.25
CA HIS A 140 -1.25 -8.83 -4.27
C HIS A 140 -2.67 -9.33 -4.58
N SER A 141 -2.78 -10.23 -5.52
CA SER A 141 -4.04 -10.77 -6.01
C SER A 141 -4.01 -12.29 -6.11
N LEU A 142 -5.19 -12.91 -5.99
CA LEU A 142 -5.31 -14.36 -6.11
C LEU A 142 -4.72 -14.91 -7.41
N ILE A 143 -4.86 -14.18 -8.51
CA ILE A 143 -4.30 -14.57 -9.81
C ILE A 143 -2.78 -14.59 -9.77
N ASN A 144 -2.15 -13.56 -9.23
CA ASN A 144 -0.70 -13.48 -9.13
C ASN A 144 -0.13 -14.50 -8.16
N ASP A 145 -0.81 -14.74 -7.02
CA ASP A 145 -0.42 -15.78 -6.07
C ASP A 145 -0.52 -17.17 -6.70
N ALA A 146 -1.58 -17.42 -7.50
CA ALA A 146 -1.74 -18.67 -8.23
C ALA A 146 -0.64 -18.86 -9.29
N LEU A 147 -0.28 -17.82 -10.03
CA LEU A 147 0.82 -17.84 -11.00
C LEU A 147 2.18 -18.03 -10.35
N ALA A 148 2.39 -17.48 -9.16
CA ALA A 148 3.64 -17.69 -8.39
C ALA A 148 3.78 -19.16 -7.94
N LEU A 149 2.67 -19.82 -7.58
CA LEU A 149 2.64 -21.22 -7.19
C LEU A 149 2.71 -22.19 -8.39
N LYS A 150 2.05 -21.82 -9.49
CA LYS A 150 1.96 -22.62 -10.73
C LYS A 150 2.12 -21.69 -11.94
N PRO A 151 3.37 -21.45 -12.39
CA PRO A 151 3.67 -20.51 -13.50
C PRO A 151 3.10 -20.96 -14.88
N ASP A 152 2.77 -22.23 -15.01
CA ASP A 152 2.25 -22.85 -16.24
C ASP A 152 0.71 -22.91 -16.29
N LEU A 153 0.00 -22.14 -15.45
CA LEU A 153 -1.46 -22.00 -15.52
C LEU A 153 -1.89 -21.51 -16.91
N THR A 154 -2.81 -22.25 -17.51
CA THR A 154 -3.37 -21.90 -18.83
C THR A 154 -4.32 -20.71 -18.70
N GLN A 155 -4.58 -20.02 -19.83
CA GLN A 155 -5.55 -18.93 -19.87
C GLN A 155 -6.97 -19.37 -19.45
N GLU A 156 -7.34 -20.64 -19.74
CA GLU A 156 -8.63 -21.19 -19.32
C GLU A 156 -8.69 -21.39 -17.79
N GLU A 157 -7.61 -21.88 -17.17
CA GLU A 157 -7.51 -22.03 -15.72
C GLU A 157 -7.55 -20.65 -15.03
N LEU A 158 -6.79 -19.68 -15.54
CA LEU A 158 -6.80 -18.30 -15.05
C LEU A 158 -8.18 -17.64 -15.17
N ALA A 159 -8.90 -17.91 -16.28
CA ALA A 159 -10.24 -17.35 -16.49
C ALA A 159 -11.29 -17.85 -15.48
N ARG A 160 -11.04 -19.01 -14.86
CA ARG A 160 -11.91 -19.59 -13.82
C ARG A 160 -11.66 -19.00 -12.43
N LEU A 161 -10.51 -18.35 -12.22
CA LEU A 161 -10.22 -17.72 -10.93
C LEU A 161 -10.98 -16.39 -10.80
N PRO A 162 -11.46 -16.05 -9.60
CA PRO A 162 -12.03 -14.74 -9.33
C PRO A 162 -10.98 -13.64 -9.57
N LYS A 163 -11.33 -12.65 -10.41
CA LYS A 163 -10.36 -11.63 -10.88
C LYS A 163 -10.14 -10.48 -9.88
N ASN A 164 -11.05 -10.32 -8.92
CA ASN A 164 -11.09 -9.15 -8.02
C ASN A 164 -10.84 -9.54 -6.56
N ILE A 165 -10.01 -10.56 -6.32
CA ILE A 165 -9.64 -10.94 -4.95
C ILE A 165 -8.26 -10.42 -4.65
N ILE A 166 -8.20 -9.45 -3.74
CA ILE A 166 -6.98 -8.93 -3.14
C ILE A 166 -6.58 -9.87 -2.00
N THR A 167 -5.33 -10.32 -2.00
CA THR A 167 -4.82 -11.27 -1.01
C THR A 167 -4.06 -10.60 0.14
N ARG A 168 -3.73 -9.31 -0.02
CA ARG A 168 -3.05 -8.51 0.99
C ARG A 168 -3.54 -7.06 0.95
N ALA A 169 -3.97 -6.55 2.11
CA ALA A 169 -4.41 -5.16 2.28
C ALA A 169 -4.14 -4.68 3.70
N LEU A 170 -4.04 -3.36 3.87
CA LEU A 170 -3.94 -2.74 5.19
C LEU A 170 -5.20 -2.99 6.01
N GLY A 171 -5.04 -3.20 7.31
CA GLY A 171 -6.14 -3.36 8.27
C GLY A 171 -6.76 -4.75 8.33
N MET A 172 -6.36 -5.69 7.46
CA MET A 172 -6.89 -7.04 7.45
C MET A 172 -6.23 -7.96 8.50
N ARG A 173 -5.00 -7.67 8.85
CA ARG A 173 -4.22 -8.39 9.86
C ARG A 173 -3.41 -7.41 10.68
N GLU A 174 -3.01 -7.83 11.88
CA GLU A 174 -2.20 -7.02 12.78
C GLU A 174 -0.87 -6.63 12.13
N ASP A 175 -0.21 -7.57 11.47
CA ASP A 175 1.00 -7.35 10.69
C ASP A 175 0.76 -7.51 9.20
N VAL A 176 1.53 -6.77 8.41
CA VAL A 176 1.51 -6.84 6.95
C VAL A 176 2.94 -6.85 6.40
N LYS A 177 3.19 -7.71 5.41
CA LYS A 177 4.41 -7.64 4.60
C LYS A 177 4.22 -6.55 3.53
N VAL A 178 5.10 -5.57 3.54
CA VAL A 178 5.18 -4.51 2.53
C VAL A 178 6.16 -4.95 1.44
N ASP A 179 5.75 -4.85 0.18
CA ASP A 179 6.69 -5.01 -0.92
C ASP A 179 7.26 -3.63 -1.25
N ALA A 180 8.59 -3.52 -1.23
CA ALA A 180 9.30 -2.28 -1.47
C ALA A 180 10.30 -2.45 -2.61
N VAL A 181 10.34 -1.46 -3.50
CA VAL A 181 11.24 -1.36 -4.64
C VAL A 181 12.04 -0.07 -4.50
N GLY A 182 13.34 -0.20 -4.58
CA GLY A 182 14.28 0.91 -4.55
C GLY A 182 15.50 0.58 -5.41
N PRO A 183 16.53 1.43 -5.41
CA PRO A 183 17.78 1.17 -6.11
C PRO A 183 18.50 0.00 -5.48
#